data_9cce4a7089b8153745f6f2b878d9646a
#
_entry.id   9cce4a7089b8153745f6f2b878d9646a
#
_cell.length_a   1.000
_cell.length_b   1.000
_cell.length_c   1.000
_cell.angle_alpha   90.00
_cell.angle_beta   90.00
_cell.angle_gamma   90.00
#
_symmetry.space_group_name_H-M   'P 1'
#
loop_
_entity.id
_entity.type
_entity.pdbx_description
1 polymer ?
#
loop_
_entity_poly.entity_id
_entity_poly.type
_entity_poly.pdbx_seq_one_letter_code
_entity_poly.pdbx_strand_id
1 'polypeptide(L)'
;MGATLRTREEEITYGFLETVLDPNQSVLEFGPGTGNYTVPLARRCARMVTVEVSETMQEHLRGRLAEEGLENVETRLGRLEDRVDPAERFDGVLAMGPLHYVRDLEEGLAALGAALKPGGWTIFTVPLPTPEGWLHALNELVARRRVYLRSPEETVQVAKTAGLEVTGTGKSGTGRRGLTFVVRARWA
;
A
#
# COMPACT_ATOMS: atom_id res chain seq x y z
N MET A 1 2.14 21.06 -18.98
CA MET A 1 1.85 20.00 -18.02
C MET A 1 2.24 20.48 -16.64
N GLY A 2 1.27 20.85 -15.81
CA GLY A 2 1.54 21.31 -14.44
C GLY A 2 2.01 20.13 -13.60
N ALA A 3 3.16 20.26 -12.96
CA ALA A 3 3.62 19.30 -11.97
C ALA A 3 2.60 19.31 -10.81
N THR A 4 1.81 18.26 -10.68
CA THR A 4 0.96 18.07 -9.50
C THR A 4 1.88 17.96 -8.30
N LEU A 5 1.70 18.86 -7.31
CA LEU A 5 2.47 18.83 -6.07
C LEU A 5 2.17 17.51 -5.35
N ARG A 6 3.19 16.66 -5.19
CA ARG A 6 3.07 15.41 -4.43
C ARG A 6 2.86 15.72 -2.95
N THR A 7 2.05 14.90 -2.30
CA THR A 7 1.94 14.91 -0.84
C THR A 7 3.25 14.40 -0.23
N ARG A 8 3.50 14.70 1.04
CA ARG A 8 4.69 14.19 1.75
C ARG A 8 4.72 12.67 1.84
N GLU A 9 3.56 12.02 1.93
CA GLU A 9 3.45 10.55 1.86
C GLU A 9 3.92 10.02 0.49
N GLU A 10 3.43 10.63 -0.59
CA GLU A 10 3.84 10.25 -1.94
C GLU A 10 5.34 10.46 -2.17
N GLU A 11 5.92 11.57 -1.69
CA GLU A 11 7.37 11.80 -1.78
C GLU A 11 8.17 10.67 -1.12
N ILE A 12 7.79 10.27 0.10
CA ILE A 12 8.45 9.19 0.83
C ILE A 12 8.28 7.86 0.10
N THR A 13 7.06 7.56 -0.33
CA THR A 13 6.73 6.31 -1.02
C THR A 13 7.49 6.19 -2.33
N TYR A 14 7.50 7.23 -3.14
CA TYR A 14 8.27 7.24 -4.39
C TYR A 14 9.78 7.17 -4.13
N GLY A 15 10.28 7.85 -3.09
CA GLY A 15 11.69 7.71 -2.68
C GLY A 15 12.07 6.27 -2.33
N PHE A 16 11.18 5.51 -1.69
CA PHE A 16 11.40 4.09 -1.45
C PHE A 16 11.29 3.25 -2.72
N LEU A 17 10.29 3.51 -3.57
CA LEU A 17 10.11 2.81 -4.84
C LEU A 17 11.33 2.96 -5.76
N GLU A 18 11.95 4.15 -5.82
CA GLU A 18 13.16 4.39 -6.60
C GLU A 18 14.33 3.45 -6.23
N THR A 19 14.33 2.92 -5.01
CA THR A 19 15.41 2.05 -4.51
C THR A 19 15.13 0.56 -4.67
N VAL A 20 13.90 0.14 -5.01
CA VAL A 20 13.49 -1.27 -5.02
C VAL A 20 12.78 -1.70 -6.30
N LEU A 21 12.21 -0.77 -7.07
CA LEU A 21 11.43 -1.08 -8.27
C LEU A 21 12.35 -1.30 -9.47
N ASP A 22 12.15 -2.44 -10.16
CA ASP A 22 12.85 -2.80 -11.39
C ASP A 22 11.84 -3.10 -12.51
N PRO A 23 12.14 -2.75 -13.79
CA PRO A 23 11.22 -2.93 -14.92
C PRO A 23 10.79 -4.38 -15.18
N ASN A 24 11.55 -5.38 -14.71
CA ASN A 24 11.24 -6.79 -14.91
C ASN A 24 10.37 -7.39 -13.80
N GLN A 25 10.03 -6.62 -12.78
CA GLN A 25 9.31 -7.10 -11.62
C GLN A 25 7.80 -7.26 -11.86
N SER A 26 7.20 -8.21 -11.15
CA SER A 26 5.77 -8.33 -10.91
C SER A 26 5.40 -7.68 -9.58
N VAL A 27 4.43 -6.79 -9.59
CA VAL A 27 4.02 -6.01 -8.41
C VAL A 27 2.54 -6.25 -8.10
N LEU A 28 2.23 -6.44 -6.83
CA LEU A 28 0.86 -6.50 -6.32
C LEU A 28 0.54 -5.22 -5.55
N GLU A 29 -0.63 -4.64 -5.80
CA GLU A 29 -1.13 -3.48 -5.05
C GLU A 29 -2.47 -3.79 -4.38
N PHE A 30 -2.54 -3.57 -3.06
CA PHE A 30 -3.75 -3.66 -2.28
C PHE A 30 -4.39 -2.30 -2.09
N GLY A 31 -5.69 -2.21 -2.39
CA GLY A 31 -6.46 -0.99 -2.27
C GLY A 31 -5.92 0.11 -3.19
N PRO A 32 -5.84 -0.11 -4.52
CA PRO A 32 -5.34 0.88 -5.47
C PRO A 32 -6.21 2.14 -5.51
N GLY A 33 -7.47 2.04 -5.05
CA GLY A 33 -8.44 3.12 -5.16
C GLY A 33 -8.59 3.57 -6.61
N THR A 34 -8.36 4.85 -6.87
CA THR A 34 -8.41 5.43 -8.22
C THR A 34 -7.11 5.29 -9.02
N GLY A 35 -6.10 4.58 -8.50
CA GLY A 35 -4.87 4.26 -9.23
C GLY A 35 -3.76 5.31 -9.17
N ASN A 36 -3.67 6.09 -8.08
CA ASN A 36 -2.63 7.11 -7.94
C ASN A 36 -1.21 6.53 -7.92
N TYR A 37 -1.04 5.35 -7.36
CA TYR A 37 0.22 4.61 -7.44
C TYR A 37 0.23 3.61 -8.60
N THR A 38 -0.90 2.97 -8.91
CA THR A 38 -1.02 1.96 -9.97
C THR A 38 -0.49 2.48 -11.31
N VAL A 39 -1.00 3.63 -11.79
CA VAL A 39 -0.66 4.16 -13.13
C VAL A 39 0.84 4.45 -13.27
N PRO A 40 1.51 5.18 -12.37
CA PRO A 40 2.95 5.41 -12.49
C PRO A 40 3.81 4.15 -12.27
N LEU A 41 3.35 3.18 -11.46
CA LEU A 41 4.08 1.93 -11.25
C LEU A 41 3.94 1.00 -12.47
N ALA A 42 2.77 0.88 -13.05
CA ALA A 42 2.52 0.03 -14.24
C ALA A 42 3.43 0.39 -15.42
N ARG A 43 3.84 1.67 -15.54
CA ARG A 43 4.80 2.12 -16.56
C ARG A 43 6.24 1.71 -16.28
N ARG A 44 6.53 1.16 -15.10
CA ARG A 44 7.88 0.91 -14.56
C ARG A 44 8.10 -0.53 -14.11
N CYS A 45 7.13 -1.41 -14.29
CA CYS A 45 7.22 -2.84 -13.97
C CYS A 45 6.69 -3.69 -15.11
N ALA A 46 7.06 -4.97 -15.14
CA ALA A 46 6.63 -5.89 -16.19
C ALA A 46 5.15 -6.24 -16.10
N ARG A 47 4.66 -6.47 -14.90
CA ARG A 47 3.26 -6.87 -14.63
C ARG A 47 2.81 -6.29 -13.31
N MET A 48 1.55 -5.90 -13.27
CA MET A 48 0.89 -5.48 -12.05
C MET A 48 -0.41 -6.23 -11.82
N VAL A 49 -0.69 -6.58 -10.57
CA VAL A 49 -2.00 -7.07 -10.13
C VAL A 49 -2.52 -6.11 -9.08
N THR A 50 -3.79 -5.74 -9.16
CA THR A 50 -4.44 -4.91 -8.14
C THR A 50 -5.60 -5.66 -7.52
N VAL A 51 -5.78 -5.53 -6.20
CA VAL A 51 -6.92 -6.10 -5.47
C VAL A 51 -7.67 -4.97 -4.77
N GLU A 52 -8.95 -4.79 -5.11
CA GLU A 52 -9.82 -3.72 -4.59
C GLU A 52 -11.16 -4.30 -4.15
N VAL A 53 -11.66 -3.86 -2.99
CA VAL A 53 -12.95 -4.32 -2.45
C VAL A 53 -14.15 -3.50 -2.96
N SER A 54 -13.89 -2.29 -3.44
CA SER A 54 -14.91 -1.36 -3.95
C SER A 54 -15.06 -1.51 -5.46
N GLU A 55 -16.20 -1.97 -5.91
CA GLU A 55 -16.53 -2.08 -7.34
C GLU A 55 -16.40 -0.72 -8.05
N THR A 56 -16.95 0.33 -7.44
CA THR A 56 -16.86 1.69 -8.00
C THR A 56 -15.42 2.17 -8.16
N MET A 57 -14.53 1.91 -7.18
CA MET A 57 -13.12 2.28 -7.30
C MET A 57 -12.42 1.47 -8.37
N GLN A 58 -12.74 0.17 -8.47
CA GLN A 58 -12.19 -0.68 -9.51
C GLN A 58 -12.64 -0.25 -10.93
N GLU A 59 -13.88 0.17 -11.09
CA GLU A 59 -14.37 0.72 -12.37
C GLU A 59 -13.62 2.00 -12.76
N HIS A 60 -13.44 2.93 -11.82
CA HIS A 60 -12.63 4.14 -12.05
C HIS A 60 -11.20 3.80 -12.44
N LEU A 61 -10.58 2.84 -11.73
CA LEU A 61 -9.23 2.38 -12.06
C LEU A 61 -9.15 1.82 -13.48
N ARG A 62 -10.09 0.93 -13.86
CA ARG A 62 -10.12 0.34 -15.22
C ARG A 62 -10.28 1.41 -16.31
N GLY A 63 -11.16 2.38 -16.08
CA GLY A 63 -11.32 3.52 -16.99
C GLY A 63 -10.01 4.27 -17.18
N ARG A 64 -9.34 4.60 -16.08
CA ARG A 64 -8.07 5.31 -16.09
C ARG A 64 -6.94 4.50 -16.76
N LEU A 65 -6.86 3.18 -16.50
CA LEU A 65 -5.88 2.31 -17.16
C LEU A 65 -6.08 2.29 -18.68
N ALA A 66 -7.34 2.22 -19.14
CA ALA A 66 -7.67 2.26 -20.56
C ALA A 66 -7.31 3.62 -21.19
N GLU A 67 -7.61 4.74 -20.54
CA GLU A 67 -7.22 6.09 -20.99
C GLU A 67 -5.70 6.26 -21.11
N GLU A 68 -4.94 5.62 -20.21
CA GLU A 68 -3.48 5.69 -20.17
C GLU A 68 -2.80 4.61 -21.05
N GLY A 69 -3.58 3.74 -21.70
CA GLY A 69 -3.09 2.66 -22.55
C GLY A 69 -2.25 1.61 -21.83
N LEU A 70 -2.57 1.31 -20.57
CA LEU A 70 -1.85 0.36 -19.73
C LEU A 70 -2.51 -1.01 -19.76
N GLU A 71 -1.88 -1.97 -20.44
CA GLU A 71 -2.38 -3.34 -20.62
C GLU A 71 -1.74 -4.37 -19.67
N ASN A 72 -0.69 -3.98 -18.95
CA ASN A 72 0.05 -4.86 -18.03
C ASN A 72 -0.51 -4.90 -16.61
N VAL A 73 -1.73 -4.39 -16.39
CA VAL A 73 -2.40 -4.36 -15.07
C VAL A 73 -3.62 -5.26 -15.07
N GLU A 74 -3.60 -6.31 -14.25
CA GLU A 74 -4.74 -7.16 -13.97
C GLU A 74 -5.49 -6.62 -12.73
N THR A 75 -6.81 -6.38 -12.85
CA THR A 75 -7.63 -5.87 -11.73
C THR A 75 -8.54 -6.97 -11.17
N ARG A 76 -8.49 -7.22 -9.87
CA ARG A 76 -9.30 -8.21 -9.16
C ARG A 76 -10.20 -7.54 -8.13
N LEU A 77 -11.51 -7.80 -8.21
CA LEU A 77 -12.48 -7.34 -7.22
C LEU A 77 -12.55 -8.33 -6.06
N GLY A 78 -12.43 -7.85 -4.83
CA GLY A 78 -12.56 -8.66 -3.63
C GLY A 78 -11.56 -8.28 -2.54
N ARG A 79 -11.48 -9.16 -1.53
CA ARG A 79 -10.53 -9.02 -0.43
C ARG A 79 -9.20 -9.68 -0.81
N LEU A 80 -8.16 -9.29 -0.10
CA LEU A 80 -6.82 -9.83 -0.28
C LEU A 80 -6.79 -11.37 -0.20
N GLU A 81 -7.35 -11.89 0.87
CA GLU A 81 -7.32 -13.31 1.21
C GLU A 81 -8.01 -14.17 0.15
N ASP A 82 -8.96 -13.58 -0.58
CA ASP A 82 -9.78 -14.29 -1.57
C ASP A 82 -9.25 -14.18 -3.00
N ARG A 83 -8.31 -13.26 -3.27
CA ARG A 83 -7.96 -12.85 -4.64
C ARG A 83 -6.52 -13.08 -5.04
N VAL A 84 -5.68 -13.50 -4.12
CA VAL A 84 -4.31 -13.90 -4.41
C VAL A 84 -4.17 -15.41 -4.22
N ASP A 85 -3.82 -16.10 -5.30
CA ASP A 85 -3.54 -17.53 -5.23
C ASP A 85 -2.35 -17.75 -4.27
N PRO A 86 -2.47 -18.67 -3.30
CA PRO A 86 -1.37 -19.00 -2.39
C PRO A 86 -0.07 -19.43 -3.10
N ALA A 87 -0.13 -19.84 -4.36
CA ALA A 87 1.04 -20.17 -5.17
C ALA A 87 1.60 -18.96 -5.94
N GLU A 88 0.83 -17.88 -6.08
CA GLU A 88 1.26 -16.67 -6.80
C GLU A 88 2.17 -15.83 -5.89
N ARG A 89 3.32 -15.41 -6.45
CA ARG A 89 4.32 -14.62 -5.72
C ARG A 89 4.77 -13.43 -6.55
N PHE A 90 4.97 -12.30 -5.86
CA PHE A 90 5.36 -11.03 -6.45
C PHE A 90 6.73 -10.57 -5.97
N ASP A 91 7.43 -9.81 -6.79
CA ASP A 91 8.71 -9.19 -6.43
C ASP A 91 8.49 -8.03 -5.45
N GLY A 92 7.34 -7.36 -5.57
CA GLY A 92 6.93 -6.26 -4.70
C GLY A 92 5.45 -6.26 -4.35
N VAL A 93 5.12 -5.79 -3.15
CA VAL A 93 3.75 -5.58 -2.67
C VAL A 93 3.60 -4.15 -2.16
N LEU A 94 2.61 -3.42 -2.67
CA LEU A 94 2.25 -2.07 -2.23
C LEU A 94 0.89 -2.09 -1.52
N ALA A 95 0.80 -1.43 -0.35
CA ALA A 95 -0.44 -1.33 0.43
C ALA A 95 -0.60 0.07 1.05
N MET A 96 -0.98 1.05 0.20
CA MET A 96 -1.10 2.46 0.59
C MET A 96 -2.53 2.77 1.02
N GLY A 97 -2.80 2.57 2.31
CA GLY A 97 -4.12 2.84 2.93
C GLY A 97 -4.92 1.63 3.41
N PRO A 98 -4.94 0.45 2.77
CA PRO A 98 -5.83 -0.64 3.18
C PRO A 98 -5.58 -1.14 4.60
N LEU A 99 -4.33 -1.13 5.10
CA LEU A 99 -4.00 -1.53 6.47
C LEU A 99 -4.58 -0.60 7.55
N HIS A 100 -5.10 0.57 7.17
CA HIS A 100 -5.83 1.45 8.08
C HIS A 100 -7.08 0.78 8.66
N TYR A 101 -7.69 -0.13 7.91
CA TYR A 101 -8.95 -0.80 8.25
C TYR A 101 -8.76 -2.22 8.78
N VAL A 102 -7.55 -2.73 8.78
CA VAL A 102 -7.22 -4.07 9.28
C VAL A 102 -7.08 -4.02 10.80
N ARG A 103 -7.90 -4.82 11.51
CA ARG A 103 -7.89 -4.87 12.97
C ARG A 103 -6.62 -5.52 13.51
N ASP A 104 -6.26 -6.66 12.95
CA ASP A 104 -5.05 -7.40 13.30
C ASP A 104 -3.96 -7.07 12.28
N LEU A 105 -3.01 -6.22 12.70
CA LEU A 105 -1.93 -5.79 11.82
C LEU A 105 -0.97 -6.93 11.51
N GLU A 106 -0.73 -7.84 12.46
CA GLU A 106 0.19 -8.96 12.26
C GLU A 106 -0.35 -9.90 11.17
N GLU A 107 -1.64 -10.25 11.23
CA GLU A 107 -2.31 -11.01 10.19
C GLU A 107 -2.25 -10.31 8.83
N GLY A 108 -2.54 -9.01 8.81
CA GLY A 108 -2.45 -8.20 7.59
C GLY A 108 -1.05 -8.19 6.98
N LEU A 109 0.00 -8.01 7.79
CA LEU A 109 1.38 -8.00 7.33
C LEU A 109 1.87 -9.40 6.92
N ALA A 110 1.44 -10.45 7.62
CA ALA A 110 1.71 -11.83 7.23
C ALA A 110 1.10 -12.15 5.86
N ALA A 111 -0.11 -11.65 5.57
CA ALA A 111 -0.74 -11.79 4.25
C ALA A 111 0.05 -11.06 3.15
N LEU A 112 0.60 -9.85 3.42
CA LEU A 112 1.51 -9.18 2.48
C LEU A 112 2.77 -10.01 2.24
N GLY A 113 3.38 -10.53 3.31
CA GLY A 113 4.57 -11.40 3.23
C GLY A 113 4.29 -12.66 2.43
N ALA A 114 3.15 -13.31 2.67
CA ALA A 114 2.75 -14.52 1.95
C ALA A 114 2.59 -14.31 0.44
N ALA A 115 2.32 -13.10 -0.02
CA ALA A 115 2.25 -12.76 -1.44
C ALA A 115 3.63 -12.44 -2.06
N LEU A 116 4.69 -12.32 -1.25
CA LEU A 116 6.02 -11.98 -1.73
C LEU A 116 6.85 -13.21 -2.10
N LYS A 117 7.72 -13.06 -3.08
CA LYS A 117 8.87 -13.95 -3.30
C LYS A 117 9.87 -13.78 -2.13
N PRO A 118 10.69 -14.80 -1.81
CA PRO A 118 11.80 -14.61 -0.88
C PRO A 118 12.67 -13.41 -1.26
N GLY A 119 12.96 -12.53 -0.31
CA GLY A 119 13.70 -11.28 -0.55
C GLY A 119 12.91 -10.17 -1.24
N GLY A 120 11.63 -10.40 -1.56
CA GLY A 120 10.74 -9.39 -2.14
C GLY A 120 10.49 -8.21 -1.20
N TRP A 121 10.15 -7.06 -1.77
CA TRP A 121 9.91 -5.83 -1.01
C TRP A 121 8.43 -5.55 -0.78
N THR A 122 8.11 -4.92 0.34
CA THR A 122 6.80 -4.30 0.58
C THR A 122 6.94 -2.86 1.03
N ILE A 123 6.00 -2.03 0.58
CA ILE A 123 5.81 -0.67 1.07
C ILE A 123 4.35 -0.52 1.49
N PHE A 124 4.13 -0.10 2.72
CA PHE A 124 2.79 0.06 3.26
C PHE A 124 2.67 1.27 4.18
N THR A 125 1.43 1.71 4.42
CA THR A 125 1.13 2.77 5.38
C THR A 125 0.21 2.31 6.48
N VAL A 126 0.42 2.90 7.68
CA VAL A 126 -0.52 2.84 8.80
C VAL A 126 -0.83 4.25 9.30
N PRO A 127 -2.05 4.52 9.81
CA PRO A 127 -2.39 5.84 10.35
C PRO A 127 -1.82 5.99 11.76
N LEU A 128 -1.31 7.18 12.03
CA LEU A 128 -0.66 7.52 13.30
C LEU A 128 -1.67 8.01 14.36
N PRO A 129 -1.43 7.78 15.67
CA PRO A 129 -2.21 8.33 16.77
C PRO A 129 -1.85 9.81 17.02
N THR A 130 -1.98 10.64 16.00
CA THR A 130 -1.78 12.09 16.02
C THR A 130 -3.13 12.81 15.99
N PRO A 131 -3.20 14.13 16.25
CA PRO A 131 -4.46 14.88 16.11
C PRO A 131 -5.11 14.70 14.72
N GLU A 132 -4.31 14.69 13.66
CA GLU A 132 -4.76 14.45 12.28
C GLU A 132 -5.26 13.01 12.09
N GLY A 133 -4.56 12.03 12.67
CA GLY A 133 -4.98 10.63 12.66
C GLY A 133 -6.30 10.39 13.38
N TRP A 134 -6.49 11.02 14.53
CA TRP A 134 -7.76 10.96 15.27
C TRP A 134 -8.90 11.64 14.50
N LEU A 135 -8.63 12.79 13.88
CA LEU A 135 -9.63 13.46 13.03
C LEU A 135 -10.01 12.58 11.83
N HIS A 136 -9.03 11.96 11.17
CA HIS A 136 -9.26 10.99 10.11
C HIS A 136 -10.12 9.82 10.60
N ALA A 137 -9.76 9.19 11.73
CA ALA A 137 -10.51 8.08 12.29
C ALA A 137 -11.96 8.46 12.64
N LEU A 138 -12.19 9.69 13.14
CA LEU A 138 -13.53 10.20 13.40
C LEU A 138 -14.35 10.38 12.11
N ASN A 139 -13.77 10.95 11.07
CA ASN A 139 -14.42 11.10 9.77
C ASN A 139 -14.80 9.76 9.15
N GLU A 140 -13.88 8.77 9.22
CA GLU A 140 -14.14 7.42 8.73
C GLU A 140 -15.22 6.70 9.55
N LEU A 141 -15.28 6.94 10.86
CA LEU A 141 -16.33 6.40 11.72
C LEU A 141 -17.73 6.93 11.35
N VAL A 142 -17.83 8.21 10.97
CA VAL A 142 -19.07 8.78 10.42
C VAL A 142 -19.46 8.06 9.13
N ALA A 143 -18.50 7.68 8.30
CA ALA A 143 -18.70 6.86 7.10
C ALA A 143 -18.90 5.36 7.42
N ARG A 144 -19.07 4.98 8.69
CA ARG A 144 -19.22 3.62 9.19
C ARG A 144 -17.99 2.71 8.89
N ARG A 145 -16.81 3.29 8.77
CA ARG A 145 -15.54 2.58 8.61
C ARG A 145 -14.68 2.78 9.86
N ARG A 146 -14.09 1.72 10.36
CA ARG A 146 -13.24 1.77 11.55
C ARG A 146 -11.77 1.82 11.14
N VAL A 147 -11.07 2.86 11.57
CA VAL A 147 -9.62 3.03 11.40
C VAL A 147 -8.90 2.63 12.68
N TYR A 148 -7.78 1.92 12.53
CA TYR A 148 -6.94 1.47 13.63
C TYR A 148 -5.64 2.25 13.62
N LEU A 149 -5.51 3.21 14.54
CA LEU A 149 -4.31 4.03 14.70
C LEU A 149 -3.20 3.23 15.39
N ARG A 150 -1.96 3.39 14.93
CA ARG A 150 -0.81 2.63 15.42
C ARG A 150 0.43 3.51 15.57
N SER A 151 1.22 3.27 16.62
CA SER A 151 2.49 3.98 16.78
C SER A 151 3.55 3.42 15.82
N PRO A 152 4.58 4.21 15.48
CA PRO A 152 5.71 3.72 14.70
C PRO A 152 6.40 2.52 15.34
N GLU A 153 6.60 2.56 16.64
CA GLU A 153 7.27 1.53 17.42
C GLU A 153 6.49 0.21 17.37
N GLU A 154 5.18 0.27 17.62
CA GLU A 154 4.27 -0.87 17.50
C GLU A 154 4.30 -1.45 16.08
N THR A 155 4.20 -0.59 15.05
CA THR A 155 4.19 -1.01 13.65
C THR A 155 5.47 -1.75 13.26
N VAL A 156 6.64 -1.22 13.65
CA VAL A 156 7.94 -1.85 13.39
C VAL A 156 8.06 -3.18 14.12
N GLN A 157 7.60 -3.26 15.37
CA GLN A 157 7.65 -4.51 16.14
C GLN A 157 6.75 -5.58 15.52
N VAL A 158 5.51 -5.23 15.17
CA VAL A 158 4.56 -6.16 14.54
C VAL A 158 5.08 -6.61 13.16
N ALA A 159 5.68 -5.72 12.37
CA ALA A 159 6.28 -6.09 11.09
C ALA A 159 7.38 -7.16 11.27
N LYS A 160 8.23 -7.02 12.27
CA LYS A 160 9.27 -8.03 12.60
C LYS A 160 8.66 -9.37 13.02
N THR A 161 7.62 -9.34 13.87
CA THR A 161 6.92 -10.57 14.29
C THR A 161 6.27 -11.27 13.11
N ALA A 162 5.73 -10.52 12.15
CA ALA A 162 5.18 -11.04 10.90
C ALA A 162 6.24 -11.52 9.88
N GLY A 163 7.53 -11.53 10.21
CA GLY A 163 8.61 -12.01 9.34
C GLY A 163 9.13 -10.98 8.33
N LEU A 164 8.85 -9.69 8.54
CA LEU A 164 9.32 -8.61 7.68
C LEU A 164 10.54 -7.90 8.28
N GLU A 165 11.62 -7.79 7.52
CA GLU A 165 12.77 -6.95 7.84
C GLU A 165 12.50 -5.50 7.42
N VAL A 166 12.30 -4.60 8.39
CA VAL A 166 12.08 -3.17 8.10
C VAL A 166 13.38 -2.52 7.65
N THR A 167 13.40 -2.00 6.42
CA THR A 167 14.58 -1.41 5.77
C THR A 167 14.49 0.11 5.58
N GLY A 168 13.35 0.70 5.87
CA GLY A 168 13.15 2.14 5.80
C GLY A 168 11.81 2.58 6.38
N THR A 169 11.78 3.78 6.94
CA THR A 169 10.54 4.36 7.50
C THR A 169 10.46 5.85 7.22
N GLY A 170 9.23 6.38 7.20
CA GLY A 170 8.98 7.81 7.07
C GLY A 170 7.63 8.22 7.63
N LYS A 171 7.46 9.50 7.94
CA LYS A 171 6.19 10.08 8.42
C LYS A 171 5.70 11.13 7.43
N SER A 172 4.41 11.14 7.14
CA SER A 172 3.79 12.13 6.24
C SER A 172 3.75 13.56 6.79
N GLY A 173 4.20 13.78 8.01
CA GLY A 173 4.31 15.08 8.66
C GLY A 173 5.54 15.17 9.58
N THR A 174 5.71 16.32 10.24
CA THR A 174 6.85 16.63 11.11
C THR A 174 6.47 16.64 12.60
N GLY A 175 7.37 16.17 13.45
CA GLY A 175 7.16 16.17 14.91
C GLY A 175 5.98 15.32 15.33
N ARG A 176 5.00 15.93 16.04
CA ARG A 176 3.75 15.28 16.48
C ARG A 176 2.63 15.36 15.45
N ARG A 177 2.89 15.92 14.26
CA ARG A 177 1.95 16.02 13.17
C ARG A 177 2.22 14.95 12.12
N GLY A 178 1.21 14.65 11.30
CA GLY A 178 1.28 13.67 10.22
C GLY A 178 0.22 12.60 10.36
N LEU A 179 -0.39 12.27 9.24
CA LEU A 179 -1.49 11.31 9.19
C LEU A 179 -0.99 9.87 9.19
N THR A 180 0.09 9.60 8.44
CA THR A 180 0.52 8.24 8.13
C THR A 180 2.00 7.99 8.44
N PHE A 181 2.30 6.76 8.78
CA PHE A 181 3.64 6.20 8.88
C PHE A 181 3.86 5.25 7.71
N VAL A 182 4.86 5.55 6.88
CA VAL A 182 5.24 4.76 5.70
C VAL A 182 6.36 3.82 6.10
N VAL A 183 6.22 2.54 5.76
CA VAL A 183 7.21 1.50 6.05
C VAL A 183 7.62 0.83 4.74
N ARG A 184 8.94 0.68 4.54
CA ARG A 184 9.53 -0.21 3.55
C ARG A 184 10.16 -1.39 4.28
N ALA A 185 9.82 -2.61 3.85
CA ALA A 185 10.36 -3.82 4.43
C ALA A 185 10.68 -4.87 3.35
N ARG A 186 11.40 -5.94 3.72
CA ARG A 186 11.66 -7.12 2.90
C ARG A 186 11.08 -8.35 3.57
N TRP A 187 10.62 -9.29 2.78
CA TRP A 187 10.27 -10.62 3.25
C TRP A 187 11.56 -11.43 3.46
N ALA A 188 11.73 -11.98 4.67
CA ALA A 188 12.91 -12.75 5.03
C ALA A 188 13.02 -14.10 4.29
#